data_61df58bee287f59b22357c0bbca5d7b4
#
_entry.id   61df58bee287f59b22357c0bbca5d7b4
#
_cell.length_a   1.000
_cell.length_b   1.000
_cell.length_c   1.000
_cell.angle_alpha   90.00
_cell.angle_beta   90.00
_cell.angle_gamma   90.00
#
_symmetry.space_group_name_H-M   'P 1'
#
loop_
_entity.id
_entity.type
_entity.pdbx_description
1 polymer ?
#
loop_
_entity_poly.entity_id
_entity_poly.type
_entity_poly.pdbx_seq_one_letter_code
_entity_poly.pdbx_strand_id
1 'polypeptide(L)'
;MLFRSLEKLTGSVWKSVLLGAVITALVQSSGATTVITVGLVNSGIIKLSQAIGIIMGSNIGTTITAHILRLTELEGDSIALQLLKPTTFAPVMALIGAALVMFGKKAKSRITGEVLVAFGVLFMGMLQMESSLSGLKDSPVMAQLFSTLGDNVLLGILAGALVTAVLQSSSASVGILQALSTTGAITWAAAIPIILGQNIGSTVTSMLSCIGGSKAAKRTALSHLYFNVIGTVLFTAGVIVLEYTGVFAFWNEAIDKSGIANFHTLFNVVMTLVFIPFTKLLEKLCTLTVPSDGTEVDSDVSALDEHLLVTPSLALQAARIINAKIAGLTSECVASALVRLGGDKTVSVDRINEQYTAVMRMNEALNAYLLKIAECELSEEEAKAVTGLLTRSDDCYHIVQHALSISETAGDILAKGKGLTPGGREELDYLSRAVMALCVTATRCSAEENRRGAAEIEPFCAVVSEMTELISSRHTARLKSGECSYEAGSLFVGTLIDVERIAKHCSNIGVSLAVQYRRGTLPEEEFIRRIHRGDTEHFVEHYINYKNEYYSPLTEE
;
A
#
# COMPACT_ATOMS: atom_id res chain seq x y z
N MET A 1 10.31 8.11 -2.36
CA MET A 1 11.26 7.87 -1.24
C MET A 1 10.83 6.67 -0.37
N LEU A 2 9.58 6.55 0.02
CA LEU A 2 9.08 5.47 0.90
C LEU A 2 9.32 4.06 0.33
N PHE A 3 9.05 3.86 -0.96
CA PHE A 3 9.26 2.57 -1.66
C PHE A 3 10.71 2.09 -1.58
N ARG A 4 11.68 2.97 -1.92
CA ARG A 4 13.12 2.66 -1.77
C ARG A 4 13.55 2.41 -0.32
N SER A 5 12.86 3.02 0.64
CA SER A 5 13.11 2.79 2.06
C SER A 5 12.53 1.46 2.52
N LEU A 6 11.29 1.11 2.13
CA LEU A 6 10.69 -0.20 2.41
C LEU A 6 11.49 -1.34 1.75
N GLU A 7 11.89 -1.19 0.50
CA GLU A 7 12.71 -2.16 -0.21
C GLU A 7 14.08 -2.36 0.47
N LYS A 8 14.72 -1.29 0.95
CA LYS A 8 15.96 -1.38 1.74
C LYS A 8 15.75 -2.03 3.11
N LEU A 9 14.63 -1.72 3.77
CA LEU A 9 14.27 -2.25 5.09
C LEU A 9 13.78 -3.70 5.03
N THR A 10 13.35 -4.18 3.87
CA THR A 10 12.87 -5.55 3.64
C THR A 10 13.81 -6.35 2.71
N GLY A 11 14.99 -5.83 2.39
CA GLY A 11 15.95 -6.42 1.45
C GLY A 11 16.56 -7.77 1.88
N SER A 12 16.27 -8.25 3.08
CA SER A 12 16.58 -9.62 3.53
C SER A 12 15.54 -10.08 4.54
N VAL A 13 15.37 -11.41 4.69
CA VAL A 13 14.41 -12.00 5.64
C VAL A 13 14.65 -11.48 7.06
N TRP A 14 15.89 -11.37 7.51
CA TRP A 14 16.25 -10.83 8.83
C TRP A 14 15.77 -9.40 9.03
N LYS A 15 15.95 -8.54 8.03
CA LYS A 15 15.47 -7.16 8.08
C LYS A 15 13.95 -7.10 8.11
N SER A 16 13.28 -7.95 7.34
CA SER A 16 11.81 -8.05 7.36
C SER A 16 11.30 -8.51 8.72
N VAL A 17 11.95 -9.50 9.35
CA VAL A 17 11.62 -9.95 10.71
C VAL A 17 11.81 -8.82 11.71
N LEU A 18 12.94 -8.12 11.68
CA LEU A 18 13.19 -6.98 12.58
C LEU A 18 12.15 -5.88 12.37
N LEU A 19 11.83 -5.55 11.12
CA LEU A 19 10.82 -4.54 10.79
C LEU A 19 9.44 -4.94 11.35
N GLY A 20 9.00 -6.17 11.12
CA GLY A 20 7.74 -6.68 11.66
C GLY A 20 7.68 -6.66 13.18
N ALA A 21 8.77 -7.06 13.85
CA ALA A 21 8.87 -7.03 15.30
C ALA A 21 8.78 -5.60 15.86
N VAL A 22 9.52 -4.66 15.27
CA VAL A 22 9.51 -3.25 15.71
C VAL A 22 8.17 -2.60 15.45
N ILE A 23 7.58 -2.77 14.25
CA ILE A 23 6.28 -2.18 13.94
C ILE A 23 5.22 -2.70 14.91
N THR A 24 5.15 -4.01 15.12
CA THR A 24 4.14 -4.61 15.99
C THR A 24 4.34 -4.22 17.45
N ALA A 25 5.59 -4.14 17.91
CA ALA A 25 5.91 -3.66 19.26
C ALA A 25 5.47 -2.19 19.48
N LEU A 26 5.58 -1.34 18.46
CA LEU A 26 5.17 0.07 18.54
C LEU A 26 3.65 0.22 18.39
N VAL A 27 3.05 -0.47 17.41
CA VAL A 27 1.61 -0.38 17.13
C VAL A 27 0.78 -1.19 18.15
N GLN A 28 1.40 -2.14 18.86
CA GLN A 28 0.76 -3.05 19.83
C GLN A 28 -0.39 -3.89 19.22
N SER A 29 -0.36 -4.11 17.89
CA SER A 29 -1.36 -4.87 17.17
C SER A 29 -0.72 -5.69 16.05
N SER A 30 -0.60 -7.01 16.27
CA SER A 30 -0.16 -7.94 15.22
C SER A 30 -1.22 -8.09 14.12
N GLY A 31 -2.51 -7.99 14.49
CA GLY A 31 -3.60 -7.98 13.54
C GLY A 31 -3.47 -6.85 12.52
N ALA A 32 -3.29 -5.60 12.99
CA ALA A 32 -3.09 -4.45 12.11
C ALA A 32 -1.84 -4.61 11.24
N THR A 33 -0.71 -5.04 11.83
CA THR A 33 0.54 -5.26 11.09
C THR A 33 0.37 -6.32 9.99
N THR A 34 -0.32 -7.43 10.26
CA THR A 34 -0.54 -8.50 9.27
C THR A 34 -1.53 -8.09 8.19
N VAL A 35 -2.61 -7.39 8.54
CA VAL A 35 -3.58 -6.84 7.56
C VAL A 35 -2.91 -5.86 6.62
N ILE A 36 -2.12 -4.91 7.14
CA ILE A 36 -1.32 -3.99 6.32
C ILE A 36 -0.34 -4.78 5.43
N THR A 37 0.32 -5.80 5.96
CA THR A 37 1.26 -6.64 5.20
C THR A 37 0.55 -7.37 4.05
N VAL A 38 -0.65 -7.91 4.28
CA VAL A 38 -1.50 -8.50 3.24
C VAL A 38 -1.82 -7.48 2.15
N GLY A 39 -2.25 -6.28 2.54
CA GLY A 39 -2.53 -5.19 1.60
C GLY A 39 -1.29 -4.75 0.79
N LEU A 40 -0.11 -4.67 1.41
CA LEU A 40 1.15 -4.34 0.73
C LEU A 40 1.56 -5.38 -0.31
N VAL A 41 1.31 -6.68 -0.05
CA VAL A 41 1.56 -7.74 -1.05
C VAL A 41 0.50 -7.70 -2.14
N ASN A 42 -0.76 -7.48 -1.77
CA ASN A 42 -1.87 -7.37 -2.71
C ASN A 42 -1.66 -6.22 -3.71
N SER A 43 -1.17 -5.09 -3.24
CA SER A 43 -0.81 -3.93 -4.08
C SER A 43 0.53 -4.05 -4.81
N GLY A 44 1.26 -5.16 -4.65
CA GLY A 44 2.56 -5.37 -5.30
C GLY A 44 3.71 -4.51 -4.75
N ILE A 45 3.51 -3.83 -3.60
CA ILE A 45 4.53 -2.98 -2.96
C ILE A 45 5.66 -3.84 -2.39
N ILE A 46 5.34 -5.01 -1.81
CA ILE A 46 6.31 -5.97 -1.30
C ILE A 46 6.05 -7.37 -1.86
N LYS A 47 7.10 -8.19 -1.91
CA LYS A 47 7.01 -9.59 -2.34
C LYS A 47 6.52 -10.48 -1.19
N LEU A 48 5.93 -11.65 -1.54
CA LEU A 48 5.48 -12.64 -0.55
C LEU A 48 6.60 -13.06 0.41
N SER A 49 7.82 -13.26 -0.09
CA SER A 49 8.99 -13.61 0.75
C SER A 49 9.34 -12.55 1.81
N GLN A 50 9.15 -11.28 1.49
CA GLN A 50 9.34 -10.17 2.43
C GLN A 50 8.21 -10.14 3.48
N ALA A 51 6.97 -10.37 3.04
CA ALA A 51 5.81 -10.44 3.90
C ALA A 51 5.90 -11.57 4.94
N ILE A 52 6.37 -12.76 4.53
CA ILE A 52 6.63 -13.87 5.45
C ILE A 52 7.57 -13.44 6.57
N GLY A 53 8.64 -12.72 6.25
CA GLY A 53 9.57 -12.17 7.25
C GLY A 53 8.88 -11.19 8.21
N ILE A 54 8.09 -10.25 7.69
CA ILE A 54 7.34 -9.27 8.49
C ILE A 54 6.36 -9.98 9.44
N ILE A 55 5.65 -11.00 8.96
CA ILE A 55 4.68 -11.78 9.74
C ILE A 55 5.38 -12.55 10.87
N MET A 56 6.50 -13.20 10.60
CA MET A 56 7.30 -13.86 11.64
C MET A 56 7.75 -12.86 12.70
N GLY A 57 8.23 -11.69 12.27
CA GLY A 57 8.61 -10.61 13.18
C GLY A 57 7.43 -10.06 13.98
N SER A 58 6.27 -9.91 13.38
CA SER A 58 5.04 -9.45 14.04
C SER A 58 4.65 -10.34 15.22
N ASN A 59 4.80 -11.65 15.08
CA ASN A 59 4.56 -12.59 16.19
C ASN A 59 5.52 -12.36 17.36
N ILE A 60 6.80 -12.07 17.09
CA ILE A 60 7.76 -11.67 18.15
C ILE A 60 7.33 -10.34 18.79
N GLY A 61 6.98 -9.33 17.98
CA GLY A 61 6.57 -8.02 18.47
C GLY A 61 5.36 -8.06 19.40
N THR A 62 4.42 -8.97 19.16
CA THR A 62 3.25 -9.18 20.00
C THR A 62 3.60 -9.59 21.43
N THR A 63 4.70 -10.31 21.63
CA THR A 63 5.10 -10.79 22.96
C THR A 63 5.48 -9.65 23.91
N ILE A 64 5.84 -8.49 23.38
CA ILE A 64 6.16 -7.29 24.19
C ILE A 64 4.96 -6.86 25.03
N THR A 65 3.74 -7.00 24.52
CA THR A 65 2.51 -6.71 25.29
C THR A 65 2.43 -7.58 26.54
N ALA A 66 2.71 -8.89 26.43
CA ALA A 66 2.73 -9.78 27.60
C ALA A 66 3.77 -9.35 28.64
N HIS A 67 4.94 -8.85 28.21
CA HIS A 67 5.95 -8.32 29.12
C HIS A 67 5.55 -6.97 29.74
N ILE A 68 4.77 -6.15 29.06
CA ILE A 68 4.20 -4.94 29.62
C ILE A 68 3.15 -5.31 30.70
N LEU A 69 2.26 -6.24 30.40
CA LEU A 69 1.21 -6.67 31.31
C LEU A 69 1.74 -7.33 32.60
N ARG A 70 2.86 -8.09 32.52
CA ARG A 70 3.47 -8.68 33.72
C ARG A 70 4.02 -7.66 34.72
N LEU A 71 4.17 -6.38 34.35
CA LEU A 71 4.59 -5.32 35.28
C LEU A 71 3.63 -5.17 36.47
N THR A 72 2.40 -5.73 36.37
CA THR A 72 1.47 -5.80 37.51
C THR A 72 1.97 -6.66 38.65
N GLU A 73 2.93 -7.56 38.44
CA GLU A 73 3.54 -8.41 39.46
C GLU A 73 4.75 -7.78 40.18
N LEU A 74 5.11 -6.53 39.87
CA LEU A 74 6.22 -5.87 40.53
C LEU A 74 5.95 -5.72 42.04
N GLU A 75 6.64 -6.49 42.85
CA GLU A 75 6.61 -6.41 44.32
C GLU A 75 7.88 -5.77 44.87
N GLY A 76 7.75 -4.97 45.88
CA GLY A 76 8.88 -4.34 46.57
C GLY A 76 8.46 -3.14 47.42
N ASP A 77 9.19 -2.91 48.49
CA ASP A 77 8.90 -1.88 49.50
C ASP A 77 9.57 -0.53 49.19
N SER A 78 10.44 -0.45 48.19
CA SER A 78 11.07 0.81 47.84
C SER A 78 10.06 1.80 47.21
N ILE A 79 10.15 3.07 47.56
CA ILE A 79 9.30 4.14 47.02
C ILE A 79 9.34 4.16 45.48
N ALA A 80 10.49 3.90 44.89
CA ALA A 80 10.64 3.85 43.43
C ALA A 80 9.82 2.70 42.81
N LEU A 81 9.81 1.51 43.42
CA LEU A 81 9.01 0.37 42.97
C LEU A 81 7.51 0.60 43.20
N GLN A 82 7.14 1.23 44.33
CA GLN A 82 5.73 1.58 44.58
C GLN A 82 5.17 2.57 43.53
N LEU A 83 5.97 3.53 43.08
CA LEU A 83 5.60 4.46 42.02
C LEU A 83 5.49 3.76 40.66
N LEU A 84 6.22 2.69 40.42
CA LEU A 84 6.19 1.89 39.20
C LEU A 84 5.11 0.80 39.20
N LYS A 85 4.40 0.60 40.32
CA LYS A 85 3.26 -0.35 40.37
C LYS A 85 2.12 0.17 39.50
N PRO A 86 1.51 -0.69 38.66
CA PRO A 86 0.38 -0.30 37.81
C PRO A 86 -0.80 0.31 38.58
N THR A 87 -1.02 -0.13 39.81
CA THR A 87 -2.05 0.44 40.71
C THR A 87 -1.84 1.92 40.98
N THR A 88 -0.57 2.39 40.96
CA THR A 88 -0.21 3.79 41.21
C THR A 88 -0.05 4.58 39.93
N PHE A 89 0.73 4.07 38.95
CA PHE A 89 1.02 4.86 37.76
C PHE A 89 -0.11 4.89 36.74
N ALA A 90 -0.96 3.83 36.63
CA ALA A 90 -2.00 3.77 35.62
C ALA A 90 -3.05 4.90 35.75
N PRO A 91 -3.61 5.17 36.96
CA PRO A 91 -4.53 6.29 37.14
C PRO A 91 -3.85 7.65 36.89
N VAL A 92 -2.55 7.78 37.27
CA VAL A 92 -1.79 9.03 37.06
C VAL A 92 -1.55 9.25 35.57
N MET A 93 -1.16 8.22 34.82
CA MET A 93 -1.01 8.31 33.36
C MET A 93 -2.34 8.65 32.67
N ALA A 94 -3.44 8.02 33.07
CA ALA A 94 -4.77 8.33 32.54
C ALA A 94 -5.15 9.78 32.81
N LEU A 95 -4.89 10.31 34.03
CA LEU A 95 -5.17 11.70 34.39
C LEU A 95 -4.33 12.71 33.58
N ILE A 96 -3.01 12.48 33.50
CA ILE A 96 -2.10 13.30 32.68
C ILE A 96 -2.51 13.23 31.21
N GLY A 97 -2.79 12.05 30.71
CA GLY A 97 -3.26 11.83 29.34
C GLY A 97 -4.55 12.60 29.04
N ALA A 98 -5.55 12.50 29.92
CA ALA A 98 -6.80 13.24 29.78
C ALA A 98 -6.57 14.77 29.78
N ALA A 99 -5.70 15.26 30.66
CA ALA A 99 -5.32 16.68 30.67
C ALA A 99 -4.65 17.12 29.36
N LEU A 100 -3.76 16.29 28.80
CA LEU A 100 -3.11 16.58 27.52
C LEU A 100 -4.10 16.56 26.33
N VAL A 101 -5.10 15.66 26.34
CA VAL A 101 -6.16 15.61 25.33
C VAL A 101 -7.05 16.85 25.43
N MET A 102 -7.46 17.24 26.65
CA MET A 102 -8.38 18.35 26.87
C MET A 102 -7.74 19.73 26.65
N PHE A 103 -6.50 19.91 27.12
CA PHE A 103 -5.84 21.23 27.14
C PHE A 103 -4.68 21.36 26.14
N GLY A 104 -4.27 20.27 25.49
CA GLY A 104 -3.16 20.25 24.52
C GLY A 104 -3.51 21.02 23.25
N LYS A 105 -2.78 22.11 22.97
CA LYS A 105 -2.97 22.95 21.76
C LYS A 105 -2.31 22.35 20.51
N LYS A 106 -1.32 21.47 20.66
CA LYS A 106 -0.58 20.86 19.55
C LYS A 106 -1.07 19.44 19.31
N ALA A 107 -1.23 19.03 18.04
CA ALA A 107 -1.62 17.66 17.66
C ALA A 107 -0.75 16.60 18.37
N LYS A 108 0.57 16.82 18.41
CA LYS A 108 1.51 15.93 19.12
C LYS A 108 1.17 15.75 20.61
N SER A 109 0.72 16.81 21.29
CA SER A 109 0.31 16.75 22.69
C SER A 109 -0.95 15.92 22.88
N ARG A 110 -1.93 16.06 21.99
CA ARG A 110 -3.18 15.29 22.03
C ARG A 110 -2.91 13.80 21.79
N ILE A 111 -2.15 13.47 20.75
CA ILE A 111 -1.75 12.07 20.45
C ILE A 111 -1.01 11.45 21.65
N THR A 112 -0.05 12.18 22.26
CA THR A 112 0.63 11.70 23.47
C THR A 112 -0.36 11.47 24.61
N GLY A 113 -1.34 12.37 24.76
CA GLY A 113 -2.40 12.23 25.75
C GLY A 113 -3.27 10.99 25.52
N GLU A 114 -3.67 10.74 24.29
CA GLU A 114 -4.46 9.54 23.90
C GLU A 114 -3.70 8.25 24.23
N VAL A 115 -2.41 8.18 23.90
CA VAL A 115 -1.54 7.03 24.24
C VAL A 115 -1.47 6.82 25.75
N LEU A 116 -1.31 7.89 26.52
CA LEU A 116 -1.25 7.78 27.99
C LEU A 116 -2.58 7.33 28.60
N VAL A 117 -3.71 7.84 28.10
CA VAL A 117 -5.05 7.38 28.50
C VAL A 117 -5.22 5.90 28.19
N ALA A 118 -4.89 5.50 26.96
CA ALA A 118 -5.02 4.10 26.54
C ALA A 118 -4.19 3.15 27.42
N PHE A 119 -2.95 3.52 27.75
CA PHE A 119 -2.10 2.78 28.70
C PHE A 119 -2.73 2.71 30.10
N GLY A 120 -3.21 3.82 30.61
CA GLY A 120 -3.86 3.87 31.91
C GLY A 120 -5.09 2.96 31.97
N VAL A 121 -5.96 3.03 30.97
CA VAL A 121 -7.18 2.20 30.86
C VAL A 121 -6.82 0.72 30.71
N LEU A 122 -5.79 0.38 29.92
CA LEU A 122 -5.31 -1.00 29.77
C LEU A 122 -4.95 -1.63 31.12
N PHE A 123 -4.11 -0.95 31.92
CA PHE A 123 -3.70 -1.46 33.22
C PHE A 123 -4.84 -1.47 34.25
N MET A 124 -5.69 -0.46 34.25
CA MET A 124 -6.88 -0.45 35.12
C MET A 124 -7.84 -1.61 34.78
N GLY A 125 -8.06 -1.87 33.50
CA GLY A 125 -8.84 -3.02 33.03
C GLY A 125 -8.24 -4.36 33.45
N MET A 126 -6.91 -4.50 33.36
CA MET A 126 -6.18 -5.68 33.80
C MET A 126 -6.35 -5.91 35.33
N LEU A 127 -6.16 -4.87 36.14
CA LEU A 127 -6.36 -4.96 37.61
C LEU A 127 -7.81 -5.30 37.98
N GLN A 128 -8.77 -4.72 37.25
CA GLN A 128 -10.19 -5.05 37.45
C GLN A 128 -10.50 -6.51 37.09
N MET A 129 -9.91 -7.01 36.00
CA MET A 129 -10.03 -8.41 35.60
C MET A 129 -9.48 -9.36 36.69
N GLU A 130 -8.25 -9.07 37.18
CA GLU A 130 -7.63 -9.84 38.27
C GLU A 130 -8.48 -9.84 39.54
N SER A 131 -9.00 -8.69 39.94
CA SER A 131 -9.90 -8.55 41.09
C SER A 131 -11.18 -9.37 40.89
N SER A 132 -11.76 -9.35 39.72
CA SER A 132 -13.00 -10.13 39.41
C SER A 132 -12.76 -11.64 39.40
N LEU A 133 -11.55 -12.06 38.99
CA LEU A 133 -11.16 -13.46 38.94
C LEU A 133 -10.70 -14.03 40.32
N SER A 134 -10.39 -13.15 41.27
CA SER A 134 -9.90 -13.57 42.58
C SER A 134 -10.86 -14.51 43.33
N GLY A 135 -12.19 -14.34 43.14
CA GLY A 135 -13.21 -15.21 43.69
C GLY A 135 -13.25 -16.63 43.07
N LEU A 136 -12.56 -16.85 41.97
CA LEU A 136 -12.48 -18.15 41.30
C LEU A 136 -11.28 -18.99 41.76
N LYS A 137 -10.40 -18.42 42.59
CA LYS A 137 -9.15 -19.05 43.04
C LYS A 137 -9.40 -20.43 43.69
N ASP A 138 -10.41 -20.53 44.52
CA ASP A 138 -10.75 -21.75 45.25
C ASP A 138 -11.88 -22.54 44.58
N SER A 139 -12.22 -22.23 43.32
CA SER A 139 -13.30 -22.90 42.60
C SER A 139 -12.86 -24.28 42.10
N PRO A 140 -13.52 -25.38 42.58
CA PRO A 140 -13.22 -26.72 42.09
C PRO A 140 -13.45 -26.89 40.58
N VAL A 141 -14.38 -26.13 40.01
CA VAL A 141 -14.71 -26.16 38.58
C VAL A 141 -13.55 -25.62 37.76
N MET A 142 -12.93 -24.53 38.22
CA MET A 142 -11.77 -23.96 37.54
C MET A 142 -10.54 -24.87 37.64
N ALA A 143 -10.30 -25.44 38.81
CA ALA A 143 -9.21 -26.41 39.00
C ALA A 143 -9.39 -27.63 38.07
N GLN A 144 -10.60 -28.18 37.99
CA GLN A 144 -10.91 -29.30 37.11
C GLN A 144 -10.79 -28.94 35.63
N LEU A 145 -11.25 -27.75 35.22
CA LEU A 145 -11.12 -27.26 33.84
C LEU A 145 -9.65 -27.20 33.43
N PHE A 146 -8.80 -26.53 34.23
CA PHE A 146 -7.37 -26.38 33.89
C PHE A 146 -6.61 -27.71 34.00
N SER A 147 -6.97 -28.62 34.93
CA SER A 147 -6.42 -29.98 34.93
C SER A 147 -6.76 -30.71 33.63
N THR A 148 -8.03 -30.67 33.20
CA THR A 148 -8.44 -31.30 31.92
C THR A 148 -7.70 -30.73 30.71
N LEU A 149 -7.46 -29.41 30.68
CA LEU A 149 -6.72 -28.76 29.62
C LEU A 149 -5.22 -29.09 29.68
N GLY A 150 -4.66 -29.31 30.87
CA GLY A 150 -3.28 -29.72 31.09
C GLY A 150 -3.05 -31.20 30.71
N ASP A 151 -4.01 -32.06 31.00
CA ASP A 151 -3.95 -33.49 30.69
C ASP A 151 -4.13 -33.78 29.20
N ASN A 152 -4.72 -32.84 28.45
CA ASN A 152 -4.95 -32.99 27.01
C ASN A 152 -4.44 -31.80 26.22
N VAL A 153 -3.21 -31.94 25.69
CA VAL A 153 -2.53 -30.91 24.91
C VAL A 153 -3.37 -30.38 23.74
N LEU A 154 -4.11 -31.28 23.05
CA LEU A 154 -4.94 -30.85 21.91
C LEU A 154 -6.12 -29.98 22.35
N LEU A 155 -6.77 -30.32 23.47
CA LEU A 155 -7.85 -29.49 24.04
C LEU A 155 -7.34 -28.12 24.48
N GLY A 156 -6.16 -28.05 25.10
CA GLY A 156 -5.51 -26.78 25.44
C GLY A 156 -5.24 -25.91 24.22
N ILE A 157 -4.68 -26.49 23.17
CA ILE A 157 -4.45 -25.79 21.89
C ILE A 157 -5.76 -25.29 21.27
N LEU A 158 -6.78 -26.13 21.20
CA LEU A 158 -8.08 -25.75 20.65
C LEU A 158 -8.77 -24.66 21.48
N ALA A 159 -8.69 -24.72 22.81
CA ALA A 159 -9.23 -23.69 23.69
C ALA A 159 -8.54 -22.34 23.46
N GLY A 160 -7.22 -22.31 23.46
CA GLY A 160 -6.45 -21.10 23.16
C GLY A 160 -6.74 -20.52 21.78
N ALA A 161 -6.82 -21.40 20.75
CA ALA A 161 -7.13 -21.00 19.40
C ALA A 161 -8.55 -20.40 19.28
N LEU A 162 -9.55 -21.05 19.87
CA LEU A 162 -10.94 -20.60 19.84
C LEU A 162 -11.11 -19.24 20.53
N VAL A 163 -10.58 -19.11 21.75
CA VAL A 163 -10.66 -17.85 22.50
C VAL A 163 -10.04 -16.70 21.72
N THR A 164 -8.84 -16.90 21.17
CA THR A 164 -8.15 -15.84 20.40
C THR A 164 -8.84 -15.55 19.08
N ALA A 165 -9.37 -16.54 18.40
CA ALA A 165 -10.14 -16.37 17.16
C ALA A 165 -11.43 -15.54 17.37
N VAL A 166 -12.12 -15.76 18.49
CA VAL A 166 -13.33 -15.00 18.85
C VAL A 166 -12.97 -13.57 19.26
N LEU A 167 -11.96 -13.40 20.09
CA LEU A 167 -11.50 -12.07 20.54
C LEU A 167 -10.82 -11.27 19.42
N GLN A 168 -10.27 -11.94 18.42
CA GLN A 168 -9.45 -11.34 17.35
C GLN A 168 -8.28 -10.49 17.87
N SER A 169 -7.85 -10.76 19.10
CA SER A 169 -6.75 -10.06 19.78
C SER A 169 -5.94 -11.05 20.61
N SER A 170 -4.74 -11.37 20.14
CA SER A 170 -3.79 -12.23 20.86
C SER A 170 -3.33 -11.59 22.16
N SER A 171 -3.12 -10.26 22.16
CA SER A 171 -2.74 -9.52 23.38
C SER A 171 -3.82 -9.61 24.47
N ALA A 172 -5.10 -9.46 24.10
CA ALA A 172 -6.21 -9.62 25.04
C ALA A 172 -6.31 -11.06 25.56
N SER A 173 -6.16 -12.05 24.68
CA SER A 173 -6.19 -13.46 25.04
C SER A 173 -5.08 -13.86 26.02
N VAL A 174 -3.85 -13.40 25.75
CA VAL A 174 -2.71 -13.60 26.66
C VAL A 174 -2.91 -12.86 27.98
N GLY A 175 -3.46 -11.65 27.96
CA GLY A 175 -3.81 -10.89 29.16
C GLY A 175 -4.84 -11.63 30.04
N ILE A 176 -5.86 -12.25 29.45
CA ILE A 176 -6.82 -13.08 30.17
C ILE A 176 -6.12 -14.30 30.82
N LEU A 177 -5.21 -14.96 30.09
CA LEU A 177 -4.47 -16.09 30.63
C LEU A 177 -3.55 -15.66 31.80
N GLN A 178 -2.90 -14.48 31.67
CA GLN A 178 -2.10 -13.89 32.74
C GLN A 178 -2.95 -13.49 33.95
N ALA A 179 -4.15 -12.96 33.74
CA ALA A 179 -5.06 -12.66 34.85
C ALA A 179 -5.53 -13.94 35.55
N LEU A 180 -5.88 -14.99 34.79
CA LEU A 180 -6.24 -16.30 35.34
C LEU A 180 -5.08 -16.97 36.07
N SER A 181 -3.82 -16.78 35.67
CA SER A 181 -2.66 -17.37 36.37
C SER A 181 -2.54 -16.89 37.82
N THR A 182 -3.03 -15.68 38.13
CA THR A 182 -3.02 -15.15 39.51
C THR A 182 -3.87 -15.98 40.49
N THR A 183 -4.78 -16.81 39.99
CA THR A 183 -5.56 -17.75 40.81
C THR A 183 -4.71 -18.90 41.36
N GLY A 184 -3.53 -19.16 40.76
CA GLY A 184 -2.69 -20.33 41.09
C GLY A 184 -3.23 -21.67 40.57
N ALA A 185 -4.38 -21.67 39.87
CA ALA A 185 -5.00 -22.89 39.37
C ALA A 185 -4.41 -23.35 38.00
N ILE A 186 -3.69 -22.50 37.31
CA ILE A 186 -3.10 -22.80 36.00
C ILE A 186 -1.65 -23.28 36.18
N THR A 187 -1.37 -24.50 35.72
CA THR A 187 -0.03 -25.08 35.70
C THR A 187 0.68 -24.78 34.36
N TRP A 188 1.99 -25.00 34.31
CA TRP A 188 2.75 -24.96 33.03
C TRP A 188 2.17 -25.94 32.01
N ALA A 189 1.77 -27.14 32.46
CA ALA A 189 1.14 -28.15 31.62
C ALA A 189 -0.10 -27.63 30.89
N ALA A 190 -0.94 -26.83 31.56
CA ALA A 190 -2.14 -26.24 30.97
C ALA A 190 -1.84 -24.99 30.14
N ALA A 191 -0.95 -24.12 30.63
CA ALA A 191 -0.68 -22.84 30.00
C ALA A 191 0.03 -22.98 28.64
N ILE A 192 1.01 -23.88 28.53
CA ILE A 192 1.79 -24.07 27.29
C ILE A 192 0.92 -24.38 26.09
N PRO A 193 0.04 -25.43 26.11
CA PRO A 193 -0.87 -25.69 25.00
C PRO A 193 -1.80 -24.52 24.67
N ILE A 194 -2.32 -23.83 25.70
CA ILE A 194 -3.18 -22.67 25.49
C ILE A 194 -2.44 -21.55 24.75
N ILE A 195 -1.20 -21.21 25.15
CA ILE A 195 -0.39 -20.19 24.48
C ILE A 195 -0.12 -20.56 23.02
N LEU A 196 0.21 -21.82 22.75
CA LEU A 196 0.41 -22.32 21.39
C LEU A 196 -0.87 -22.17 20.55
N GLY A 197 -2.01 -22.50 21.13
CA GLY A 197 -3.32 -22.30 20.51
C GLY A 197 -3.64 -20.82 20.25
N GLN A 198 -3.31 -19.92 21.19
CA GLN A 198 -3.51 -18.48 21.02
C GLN A 198 -2.77 -17.93 19.80
N ASN A 199 -1.56 -18.43 19.52
CA ASN A 199 -0.82 -18.06 18.32
C ASN A 199 -1.53 -18.52 17.03
N ILE A 200 -2.12 -19.73 17.01
CA ILE A 200 -2.94 -20.19 15.87
C ILE A 200 -4.18 -19.30 15.72
N GLY A 201 -4.90 -19.04 16.81
CA GLY A 201 -6.10 -18.21 16.80
C GLY A 201 -5.87 -16.80 16.28
N SER A 202 -4.68 -16.22 16.49
CA SER A 202 -4.30 -14.91 15.98
C SER A 202 -4.32 -14.81 14.46
N THR A 203 -4.19 -15.93 13.76
CA THR A 203 -4.16 -15.97 12.29
C THR A 203 -5.52 -15.71 11.65
N VAL A 204 -6.61 -15.86 12.40
CA VAL A 204 -7.98 -15.64 11.91
C VAL A 204 -8.15 -14.22 11.38
N THR A 205 -7.56 -13.22 12.02
CA THR A 205 -7.61 -11.83 11.55
C THR A 205 -7.04 -11.68 10.13
N SER A 206 -5.87 -12.27 9.87
CA SER A 206 -5.26 -12.23 8.52
C SER A 206 -6.03 -13.06 7.50
N MET A 207 -6.64 -14.18 7.93
CA MET A 207 -7.48 -15.00 7.06
C MET A 207 -8.77 -14.27 6.66
N LEU A 208 -9.39 -13.54 7.59
CA LEU A 208 -10.56 -12.71 7.30
C LEU A 208 -10.20 -11.54 6.36
N SER A 209 -9.05 -10.91 6.56
CA SER A 209 -8.62 -9.79 5.72
C SER A 209 -8.30 -10.16 4.28
N CYS A 210 -8.07 -11.43 3.97
CA CYS A 210 -7.80 -11.87 2.60
C CYS A 210 -9.07 -12.32 1.84
N ILE A 211 -10.25 -12.27 2.45
CA ILE A 211 -11.52 -12.59 1.81
C ILE A 211 -11.80 -11.54 0.72
N GLY A 212 -12.04 -11.99 -0.51
CA GLY A 212 -12.17 -11.09 -1.66
C GLY A 212 -10.84 -10.57 -2.23
N GLY A 213 -9.73 -10.75 -1.53
CA GLY A 213 -8.41 -10.31 -1.99
C GLY A 213 -7.79 -11.20 -3.08
N SER A 214 -6.70 -10.71 -3.67
CA SER A 214 -5.93 -11.41 -4.70
C SER A 214 -5.34 -12.73 -4.18
N LYS A 215 -4.82 -13.56 -5.10
CA LYS A 215 -4.07 -14.76 -4.76
C LYS A 215 -2.84 -14.46 -3.90
N ALA A 216 -2.20 -13.31 -4.14
CA ALA A 216 -1.06 -12.85 -3.37
C ALA A 216 -1.46 -12.53 -1.91
N ALA A 217 -2.61 -11.87 -1.70
CA ALA A 217 -3.20 -11.63 -0.37
C ALA A 217 -3.50 -12.94 0.37
N LYS A 218 -4.16 -13.90 -0.31
CA LYS A 218 -4.48 -15.22 0.24
C LYS A 218 -3.22 -16.02 0.62
N ARG A 219 -2.18 -16.01 -0.22
CA ARG A 219 -0.88 -16.64 0.08
C ARG A 219 -0.22 -16.01 1.31
N THR A 220 -0.32 -14.69 1.44
CA THR A 220 0.23 -13.96 2.59
C THR A 220 -0.47 -14.36 3.89
N ALA A 221 -1.81 -14.39 3.91
CA ALA A 221 -2.58 -14.85 5.07
C ALA A 221 -2.31 -16.31 5.41
N LEU A 222 -2.21 -17.18 4.40
CA LEU A 222 -1.84 -18.59 4.60
C LEU A 222 -0.43 -18.76 5.18
N SER A 223 0.51 -17.90 4.84
CA SER A 223 1.86 -17.96 5.42
C SER A 223 1.85 -17.73 6.93
N HIS A 224 0.97 -16.86 7.43
CA HIS A 224 0.75 -16.64 8.86
C HIS A 224 0.16 -17.90 9.53
N LEU A 225 -0.84 -18.51 8.89
CA LEU A 225 -1.45 -19.75 9.39
C LEU A 225 -0.42 -20.89 9.41
N TYR A 226 0.31 -21.12 8.34
CA TYR A 226 1.32 -22.21 8.27
C TYR A 226 2.44 -22.03 9.28
N PHE A 227 2.96 -20.81 9.43
CA PHE A 227 3.97 -20.53 10.45
C PHE A 227 3.49 -20.94 11.83
N ASN A 228 2.27 -20.55 12.23
CA ASN A 228 1.76 -20.84 13.57
C ASN A 228 1.34 -22.31 13.74
N VAL A 229 0.69 -22.94 12.75
CA VAL A 229 0.27 -24.34 12.84
C VAL A 229 1.47 -25.28 12.84
N ILE A 230 2.37 -25.16 11.85
CA ILE A 230 3.56 -26.00 11.77
C ILE A 230 4.47 -25.74 12.97
N GLY A 231 4.62 -24.46 13.35
CA GLY A 231 5.37 -24.07 14.54
C GLY A 231 4.84 -24.71 15.81
N THR A 232 3.52 -24.68 16.01
CA THR A 232 2.86 -25.33 17.14
C THR A 232 3.12 -26.84 17.14
N VAL A 233 2.97 -27.52 16.02
CA VAL A 233 3.21 -28.96 15.92
C VAL A 233 4.68 -29.31 16.26
N LEU A 234 5.64 -28.60 15.68
CA LEU A 234 7.06 -28.84 15.92
C LEU A 234 7.47 -28.53 17.35
N PHE A 235 6.96 -27.42 17.91
CA PHE A 235 7.29 -27.01 19.27
C PHE A 235 6.65 -27.95 20.31
N THR A 236 5.40 -28.37 20.09
CA THR A 236 4.71 -29.35 20.93
C THR A 236 5.47 -30.68 20.94
N ALA A 237 5.90 -31.18 19.79
CA ALA A 237 6.70 -32.39 19.72
C ALA A 237 8.02 -32.24 20.50
N GLY A 238 8.69 -31.09 20.40
CA GLY A 238 9.88 -30.79 21.18
C GLY A 238 9.63 -30.77 22.69
N VAL A 239 8.55 -30.13 23.13
CA VAL A 239 8.13 -30.04 24.54
C VAL A 239 7.85 -31.44 25.10
N ILE A 240 7.11 -32.30 24.39
CA ILE A 240 6.81 -33.65 24.81
C ILE A 240 8.11 -34.48 24.98
N VAL A 241 9.06 -34.36 24.03
CA VAL A 241 10.35 -35.05 24.13
C VAL A 241 11.13 -34.56 25.36
N LEU A 242 11.14 -33.27 25.61
CA LEU A 242 11.87 -32.69 26.77
C LEU A 242 11.17 -33.06 28.10
N GLU A 243 9.86 -33.17 28.13
CA GLU A 243 9.11 -33.66 29.30
C GLU A 243 9.54 -35.07 29.69
N TYR A 244 9.63 -35.99 28.69
CA TYR A 244 10.13 -37.35 28.92
C TYR A 244 11.55 -37.44 29.49
N THR A 245 12.38 -36.43 29.25
CA THR A 245 13.74 -36.35 29.82
C THR A 245 13.78 -35.86 31.27
N GLY A 246 12.67 -35.43 31.82
CA GLY A 246 12.55 -34.89 33.18
C GLY A 246 13.16 -33.51 33.38
N VAL A 247 13.48 -32.81 32.29
CA VAL A 247 14.03 -31.43 32.34
C VAL A 247 13.01 -30.44 32.93
N PHE A 248 11.73 -30.68 32.76
CA PHE A 248 10.65 -29.81 33.24
C PHE A 248 10.14 -30.25 34.63
N ALA A 249 10.99 -30.13 35.65
CA ALA A 249 10.57 -30.42 37.05
C ALA A 249 9.37 -29.57 37.50
N PHE A 250 9.19 -28.38 36.90
CA PHE A 250 8.13 -27.41 37.19
C PHE A 250 6.82 -27.65 36.41
N TRP A 251 6.71 -28.71 35.61
CA TRP A 251 5.59 -28.95 34.69
C TRP A 251 4.21 -28.86 35.34
N ASN A 252 4.09 -29.39 36.54
CA ASN A 252 2.84 -29.40 37.32
C ASN A 252 2.75 -28.25 38.35
N GLU A 253 3.73 -27.33 38.36
CA GLU A 253 3.70 -26.15 39.21
C GLU A 253 2.81 -25.05 38.58
N ALA A 254 2.29 -24.16 39.42
CA ALA A 254 1.53 -23.01 38.96
C ALA A 254 2.44 -22.07 38.16
N ILE A 255 1.95 -21.60 37.01
CA ILE A 255 2.62 -20.61 36.19
C ILE A 255 2.21 -19.19 36.60
N ASP A 256 3.15 -18.27 36.62
CA ASP A 256 2.92 -16.85 36.85
C ASP A 256 2.83 -16.06 35.51
N LYS A 257 2.53 -14.77 35.57
CA LYS A 257 2.47 -13.90 34.38
C LYS A 257 3.81 -13.82 33.68
N SER A 258 4.91 -13.87 34.42
CA SER A 258 6.27 -13.84 33.89
C SER A 258 6.59 -15.11 33.11
N GLY A 259 6.20 -16.27 33.60
CA GLY A 259 6.30 -17.55 32.91
C GLY A 259 5.54 -17.55 31.60
N ILE A 260 4.29 -17.06 31.60
CA ILE A 260 3.48 -16.91 30.38
C ILE A 260 4.17 -16.01 29.35
N ALA A 261 4.63 -14.82 29.76
CA ALA A 261 5.28 -13.87 28.86
C ALA A 261 6.60 -14.43 28.29
N ASN A 262 7.41 -15.07 29.14
CA ASN A 262 8.68 -15.66 28.75
C ASN A 262 8.47 -16.84 27.77
N PHE A 263 7.53 -17.72 28.05
CA PHE A 263 7.22 -18.85 27.17
C PHE A 263 6.66 -18.39 25.83
N HIS A 264 5.76 -17.42 25.83
CA HIS A 264 5.23 -16.82 24.60
C HIS A 264 6.34 -16.23 23.73
N THR A 265 7.30 -15.53 24.35
CA THR A 265 8.47 -15.00 23.63
C THR A 265 9.39 -16.11 23.14
N LEU A 266 9.69 -17.10 23.98
CA LEU A 266 10.54 -18.23 23.62
C LEU A 266 9.99 -18.96 22.38
N PHE A 267 8.69 -19.29 22.37
CA PHE A 267 8.06 -19.93 21.22
C PHE A 267 8.24 -19.11 19.96
N ASN A 268 7.87 -17.82 19.97
CA ASN A 268 7.89 -16.99 18.77
C ASN A 268 9.31 -16.74 18.26
N VAL A 269 10.29 -16.54 19.15
CA VAL A 269 11.70 -16.35 18.78
C VAL A 269 12.28 -17.64 18.21
N VAL A 270 12.13 -18.77 18.91
CA VAL A 270 12.68 -20.06 18.48
C VAL A 270 12.09 -20.47 17.14
N MET A 271 10.76 -20.37 16.98
CA MET A 271 10.13 -20.74 15.72
C MET A 271 10.52 -19.81 14.59
N THR A 272 10.66 -18.51 14.84
CA THR A 272 11.18 -17.57 13.82
C THR A 272 12.58 -17.98 13.38
N LEU A 273 13.49 -18.28 14.31
CA LEU A 273 14.84 -18.73 13.99
C LEU A 273 14.86 -20.04 13.18
N VAL A 274 13.99 -20.99 13.54
CA VAL A 274 13.83 -22.25 12.80
C VAL A 274 13.31 -21.99 11.38
N PHE A 275 12.33 -21.08 11.19
CA PHE A 275 11.72 -20.87 9.88
C PHE A 275 12.49 -19.92 8.96
N ILE A 276 13.39 -19.07 9.45
CA ILE A 276 14.19 -18.17 8.61
C ILE A 276 14.87 -18.90 7.44
N PRO A 277 15.58 -20.02 7.62
CA PRO A 277 16.19 -20.76 6.50
C PRO A 277 15.13 -21.43 5.60
N PHE A 278 13.92 -21.66 6.08
CA PHE A 278 12.83 -22.35 5.36
C PHE A 278 11.77 -21.40 4.78
N THR A 279 12.04 -20.10 4.71
CA THR A 279 11.09 -19.10 4.16
C THR A 279 10.63 -19.46 2.73
N LYS A 280 11.55 -19.97 1.89
CA LYS A 280 11.22 -20.45 0.54
C LYS A 280 10.30 -21.67 0.53
N LEU A 281 10.39 -22.53 1.55
CA LEU A 281 9.50 -23.68 1.70
C LEU A 281 8.09 -23.21 2.08
N LEU A 282 7.97 -22.26 3.01
CA LEU A 282 6.69 -21.64 3.36
C LEU A 282 6.05 -20.96 2.14
N GLU A 283 6.84 -20.19 1.38
CA GLU A 283 6.39 -19.55 0.14
C GLU A 283 5.87 -20.59 -0.88
N LYS A 284 6.60 -21.72 -1.04
CA LYS A 284 6.20 -22.82 -1.91
C LYS A 284 4.90 -23.48 -1.42
N LEU A 285 4.74 -23.70 -0.12
CA LEU A 285 3.50 -24.25 0.43
C LEU A 285 2.30 -23.34 0.15
N CYS A 286 2.46 -22.03 0.37
CA CYS A 286 1.41 -21.06 0.07
C CYS A 286 1.06 -21.03 -1.42
N THR A 287 2.05 -21.13 -2.32
CA THR A 287 1.81 -21.11 -3.76
C THR A 287 1.19 -22.42 -4.27
N LEU A 288 1.49 -23.56 -3.66
CA LEU A 288 0.84 -24.83 -3.96
C LEU A 288 -0.62 -24.86 -3.53
N THR A 289 -0.94 -24.26 -2.37
CA THR A 289 -2.31 -24.19 -1.84
C THR A 289 -3.18 -23.22 -2.63
N VAL A 290 -2.60 -22.12 -3.08
CA VAL A 290 -3.28 -21.13 -3.92
C VAL A 290 -2.50 -21.00 -5.23
N PRO A 291 -2.79 -21.87 -6.24
CA PRO A 291 -2.09 -21.83 -7.53
C PRO A 291 -2.44 -20.56 -8.33
N SER A 292 -1.54 -20.14 -9.23
CA SER A 292 -1.81 -19.09 -10.22
C SER A 292 -2.48 -19.72 -11.44
N ASP A 293 -3.62 -19.16 -11.88
CA ASP A 293 -4.37 -19.68 -13.05
C ASP A 293 -3.98 -18.96 -14.34
N GLY A 294 -2.81 -18.43 -14.50
CA GLY A 294 -2.34 -17.82 -15.76
C GLY A 294 -3.17 -16.67 -16.35
N THR A 295 -4.36 -16.39 -15.83
CA THR A 295 -5.24 -15.31 -16.25
C THR A 295 -5.11 -14.12 -15.28
N GLU A 296 -4.00 -13.40 -15.38
CA GLU A 296 -3.75 -12.20 -14.56
C GLU A 296 -4.47 -10.94 -15.07
N VAL A 297 -5.54 -11.06 -15.86
CA VAL A 297 -6.23 -9.91 -16.47
C VAL A 297 -6.95 -9.02 -15.43
N ASP A 298 -7.27 -9.53 -14.24
CA ASP A 298 -7.92 -8.74 -13.16
C ASP A 298 -6.96 -8.23 -12.07
N SER A 299 -5.64 -8.48 -12.21
CA SER A 299 -4.66 -8.15 -11.15
C SER A 299 -4.39 -6.65 -10.99
N ASP A 300 -4.63 -5.85 -12.04
CA ASP A 300 -4.19 -4.44 -12.05
C ASP A 300 -5.02 -3.56 -11.12
N VAL A 301 -6.32 -3.83 -10.98
CA VAL A 301 -7.22 -3.08 -10.08
C VAL A 301 -7.21 -3.63 -8.65
N SER A 302 -6.89 -4.91 -8.47
CA SER A 302 -6.83 -5.56 -7.14
C SER A 302 -5.75 -4.98 -6.22
N ALA A 303 -4.82 -4.20 -6.77
CA ALA A 303 -3.82 -3.48 -5.99
C ALA A 303 -4.41 -2.35 -5.12
N LEU A 304 -5.61 -1.85 -5.43
CA LEU A 304 -6.30 -0.81 -4.66
C LEU A 304 -7.07 -1.44 -3.49
N ASP A 305 -6.33 -1.89 -2.48
CA ASP A 305 -6.87 -2.61 -1.33
C ASP A 305 -7.42 -1.65 -0.27
N GLU A 306 -8.69 -1.80 0.10
CA GLU A 306 -9.35 -0.96 1.11
C GLU A 306 -8.73 -1.11 2.51
N HIS A 307 -8.09 -2.25 2.82
CA HIS A 307 -7.38 -2.42 4.09
C HIS A 307 -6.21 -1.46 4.28
N LEU A 308 -5.67 -0.90 3.18
CA LEU A 308 -4.63 0.12 3.25
C LEU A 308 -5.16 1.49 3.68
N LEU A 309 -6.48 1.74 3.62
CA LEU A 309 -7.09 3.01 4.04
C LEU A 309 -6.88 3.32 5.52
N VAL A 310 -6.65 2.30 6.35
CA VAL A 310 -6.23 2.47 7.76
C VAL A 310 -4.93 3.29 7.87
N THR A 311 -4.11 3.29 6.81
CA THR A 311 -2.87 4.05 6.72
C THR A 311 -2.84 4.81 5.39
N PRO A 312 -3.38 6.04 5.33
CA PRO A 312 -3.57 6.80 4.09
C PRO A 312 -2.31 6.94 3.23
N SER A 313 -1.13 7.08 3.85
CA SER A 313 0.15 7.13 3.14
C SER A 313 0.48 5.85 2.34
N LEU A 314 0.06 4.67 2.83
CA LEU A 314 0.22 3.39 2.13
C LEU A 314 -0.84 3.24 1.03
N ALA A 315 -2.07 3.66 1.29
CA ALA A 315 -3.14 3.70 0.29
C ALA A 315 -2.74 4.60 -0.90
N LEU A 316 -2.19 5.78 -0.63
CA LEU A 316 -1.63 6.67 -1.65
C LEU A 316 -0.50 6.01 -2.45
N GLN A 317 0.33 5.18 -1.81
CA GLN A 317 1.39 4.46 -2.52
C GLN A 317 0.81 3.43 -3.50
N ALA A 318 -0.24 2.70 -3.12
CA ALA A 318 -0.97 1.80 -4.03
C ALA A 318 -1.59 2.58 -5.21
N ALA A 319 -2.20 3.73 -4.92
CA ALA A 319 -2.76 4.62 -5.95
C ALA A 319 -1.69 5.12 -6.95
N ARG A 320 -0.49 5.47 -6.48
CA ARG A 320 0.64 5.87 -7.34
C ARG A 320 1.08 4.77 -8.30
N ILE A 321 1.09 3.52 -7.85
CA ILE A 321 1.43 2.37 -8.70
C ILE A 321 0.44 2.24 -9.86
N ILE A 322 -0.85 2.36 -9.57
CA ILE A 322 -1.89 2.30 -10.61
C ILE A 322 -1.79 3.51 -11.55
N ASN A 323 -1.57 4.71 -11.03
CA ASN A 323 -1.34 5.89 -11.86
C ASN A 323 -0.13 5.73 -12.79
N ALA A 324 0.95 5.11 -12.32
CA ALA A 324 2.12 4.83 -13.15
C ALA A 324 1.82 3.83 -14.28
N LYS A 325 0.97 2.81 -14.03
CA LYS A 325 0.49 1.88 -15.05
C LYS A 325 -0.41 2.58 -16.09
N ILE A 326 -1.35 3.41 -15.63
CA ILE A 326 -2.19 4.24 -16.50
C ILE A 326 -1.30 5.10 -17.42
N ALA A 327 -0.32 5.79 -16.86
CA ALA A 327 0.61 6.64 -17.61
C ALA A 327 1.41 5.84 -18.67
N GLY A 328 1.89 4.64 -18.32
CA GLY A 328 2.58 3.76 -19.26
C GLY A 328 1.69 3.33 -20.44
N LEU A 329 0.50 2.84 -20.15
CA LEU A 329 -0.48 2.44 -21.19
C LEU A 329 -0.93 3.64 -22.04
N THR A 330 -1.03 4.83 -21.47
CA THR A 330 -1.36 6.06 -22.20
C THR A 330 -0.33 6.36 -23.26
N SER A 331 0.97 6.32 -22.92
CA SER A 331 2.03 6.56 -23.91
C SER A 331 2.07 5.47 -25.01
N GLU A 332 1.81 4.20 -24.66
CA GLU A 332 1.71 3.11 -25.63
C GLU A 332 0.51 3.27 -26.57
N CYS A 333 -0.63 3.71 -26.04
CA CYS A 333 -1.83 3.95 -26.84
C CYS A 333 -1.61 5.08 -27.87
N VAL A 334 -1.01 6.21 -27.44
CA VAL A 334 -0.65 7.32 -28.34
C VAL A 334 0.34 6.86 -29.40
N ALA A 335 1.38 6.10 -29.03
CA ALA A 335 2.33 5.54 -29.98
C ALA A 335 1.63 4.67 -31.04
N SER A 336 0.75 3.78 -30.60
CA SER A 336 -0.02 2.90 -31.49
C SER A 336 -0.90 3.70 -32.47
N ALA A 337 -1.58 4.75 -32.00
CA ALA A 337 -2.42 5.60 -32.82
C ALA A 337 -1.63 6.40 -33.87
N LEU A 338 -0.47 6.98 -33.48
CA LEU A 338 0.37 7.75 -34.38
C LEU A 338 1.08 6.86 -35.43
N VAL A 339 1.53 5.67 -35.07
CA VAL A 339 2.07 4.68 -36.02
C VAL A 339 1.02 4.29 -37.06
N ARG A 340 -0.22 4.09 -36.65
CA ARG A 340 -1.34 3.81 -37.55
C ARG A 340 -1.64 5.02 -38.46
N LEU A 341 -1.58 6.24 -37.93
CA LEU A 341 -1.77 7.48 -38.70
C LEU A 341 -0.70 7.60 -39.81
N GLY A 342 0.54 7.17 -39.55
CA GLY A 342 1.62 7.07 -40.53
C GLY A 342 1.38 6.03 -41.64
N GLY A 343 0.31 5.25 -41.57
CA GLY A 343 -0.08 4.28 -42.60
C GLY A 343 0.34 2.84 -42.30
N ASP A 344 0.88 2.54 -41.14
CA ASP A 344 1.22 1.18 -40.75
C ASP A 344 -0.06 0.38 -40.41
N LYS A 345 -0.30 -0.70 -41.18
CA LYS A 345 -1.47 -1.57 -41.03
C LYS A 345 -1.24 -2.70 -40.01
N THR A 346 -0.06 -2.83 -39.45
CA THR A 346 0.25 -3.88 -38.46
C THR A 346 -0.41 -3.60 -37.11
N VAL A 347 -0.66 -2.32 -36.80
CA VAL A 347 -1.38 -1.91 -35.60
C VAL A 347 -2.89 -1.94 -35.87
N SER A 348 -3.61 -2.86 -35.22
CA SER A 348 -5.07 -2.97 -35.33
C SER A 348 -5.79 -1.93 -34.46
N VAL A 349 -7.00 -1.53 -34.88
CA VAL A 349 -7.88 -0.67 -34.05
C VAL A 349 -8.27 -1.39 -32.76
N ASP A 350 -8.45 -2.71 -32.82
CA ASP A 350 -8.83 -3.52 -31.66
C ASP A 350 -7.81 -3.40 -30.53
N ARG A 351 -6.50 -3.42 -30.86
CA ARG A 351 -5.43 -3.23 -29.86
C ARG A 351 -5.51 -1.86 -29.18
N ILE A 352 -5.81 -0.81 -29.92
CA ILE A 352 -5.96 0.56 -29.39
C ILE A 352 -7.22 0.65 -28.51
N ASN A 353 -8.32 0.00 -28.92
CA ASN A 353 -9.53 -0.11 -28.12
C ASN A 353 -9.30 -0.90 -26.80
N GLU A 354 -8.51 -1.97 -26.83
CA GLU A 354 -8.12 -2.72 -25.64
C GLU A 354 -7.32 -1.84 -24.67
N GLN A 355 -6.35 -1.07 -25.18
CA GLN A 355 -5.55 -0.14 -24.37
C GLN A 355 -6.43 0.98 -23.78
N TYR A 356 -7.31 1.58 -24.57
CA TYR A 356 -8.29 2.56 -24.11
C TYR A 356 -9.19 2.00 -22.99
N THR A 357 -9.77 0.81 -23.21
CA THR A 357 -10.65 0.17 -22.23
C THR A 357 -9.92 -0.16 -20.93
N ALA A 358 -8.66 -0.58 -21.02
CA ALA A 358 -7.82 -0.84 -19.85
C ALA A 358 -7.55 0.44 -19.05
N VAL A 359 -7.19 1.54 -19.71
CA VAL A 359 -6.95 2.84 -19.05
C VAL A 359 -8.24 3.35 -18.41
N MET A 360 -9.39 3.30 -19.13
CA MET A 360 -10.69 3.72 -18.62
C MET A 360 -11.04 2.98 -17.31
N ARG A 361 -10.97 1.65 -17.33
CA ARG A 361 -11.29 0.82 -16.16
C ARG A 361 -10.36 1.09 -14.96
N MET A 362 -9.05 1.26 -15.22
CA MET A 362 -8.10 1.59 -14.16
C MET A 362 -8.32 3.00 -13.62
N ASN A 363 -8.66 3.98 -14.48
CA ASN A 363 -8.95 5.35 -14.06
C ASN A 363 -10.20 5.40 -13.16
N GLU A 364 -11.29 4.73 -13.55
CA GLU A 364 -12.51 4.65 -12.74
C GLU A 364 -12.24 4.04 -11.35
N ALA A 365 -11.51 2.93 -11.30
CA ALA A 365 -11.16 2.27 -10.04
C ALA A 365 -10.23 3.14 -9.17
N LEU A 366 -9.23 3.78 -9.78
CA LEU A 366 -8.32 4.68 -9.09
C LEU A 366 -9.06 5.88 -8.51
N ASN A 367 -9.93 6.51 -9.28
CA ASN A 367 -10.72 7.66 -8.83
C ASN A 367 -11.64 7.29 -7.67
N ALA A 368 -12.35 6.15 -7.74
CA ALA A 368 -13.16 5.65 -6.64
C ALA A 368 -12.33 5.40 -5.36
N TYR A 369 -11.12 4.86 -5.50
CA TYR A 369 -10.22 4.61 -4.37
C TYR A 369 -9.65 5.90 -3.79
N LEU A 370 -9.26 6.86 -4.62
CA LEU A 370 -8.77 8.18 -4.17
C LEU A 370 -9.84 8.98 -3.42
N LEU A 371 -11.11 8.85 -3.80
CA LEU A 371 -12.23 9.45 -3.05
C LEU A 371 -12.34 8.84 -1.64
N LYS A 372 -12.18 7.51 -1.49
CA LYS A 372 -12.14 6.88 -0.17
C LYS A 372 -10.94 7.32 0.67
N ILE A 373 -9.78 7.52 0.04
CA ILE A 373 -8.62 8.11 0.74
C ILE A 373 -8.93 9.52 1.22
N ALA A 374 -9.64 10.33 0.42
CA ALA A 374 -10.02 11.70 0.78
C ALA A 374 -10.95 11.78 1.99
N GLU A 375 -11.70 10.72 2.31
CA GLU A 375 -12.55 10.63 3.51
C GLU A 375 -11.75 10.35 4.79
N CYS A 376 -10.47 9.94 4.67
CA CYS A 376 -9.59 9.71 5.81
C CYS A 376 -9.01 11.02 6.37
N GLU A 377 -8.46 10.97 7.60
CA GLU A 377 -7.68 12.09 8.14
C GLU A 377 -6.35 12.21 7.40
N LEU A 378 -6.22 13.23 6.55
CA LEU A 378 -5.06 13.48 5.71
C LEU A 378 -4.22 14.65 6.22
N SER A 379 -2.91 14.55 6.09
CA SER A 379 -2.03 15.72 6.13
C SER A 379 -2.21 16.57 4.88
N GLU A 380 -1.79 17.84 4.93
CA GLU A 380 -1.84 18.74 3.77
C GLU A 380 -1.09 18.20 2.55
N GLU A 381 0.04 17.52 2.76
CA GLU A 381 0.81 16.89 1.69
C GLU A 381 0.06 15.70 1.05
N GLU A 382 -0.62 14.90 1.85
CA GLU A 382 -1.42 13.77 1.36
C GLU A 382 -2.66 14.26 0.60
N ALA A 383 -3.34 15.28 1.08
CA ALA A 383 -4.49 15.88 0.39
C ALA A 383 -4.08 16.45 -1.00
N LYS A 384 -2.94 17.14 -1.09
CA LYS A 384 -2.38 17.59 -2.37
C LYS A 384 -2.02 16.43 -3.29
N ALA A 385 -1.52 15.32 -2.74
CA ALA A 385 -1.20 14.14 -3.52
C ALA A 385 -2.46 13.46 -4.08
N VAL A 386 -3.54 13.35 -3.30
CA VAL A 386 -4.85 12.84 -3.78
C VAL A 386 -5.35 13.67 -4.96
N THR A 387 -5.43 15.00 -4.78
CA THR A 387 -5.88 15.90 -5.86
C THR A 387 -5.00 15.79 -7.10
N GLY A 388 -3.67 15.77 -6.92
CA GLY A 388 -2.73 15.63 -8.03
C GLY A 388 -2.87 14.30 -8.78
N LEU A 389 -3.12 13.19 -8.09
CA LEU A 389 -3.33 11.89 -8.72
C LEU A 389 -4.67 11.83 -9.48
N LEU A 390 -5.76 12.38 -8.92
CA LEU A 390 -7.06 12.50 -9.60
C LEU A 390 -6.91 13.26 -10.92
N THR A 391 -6.30 14.44 -10.89
CA THR A 391 -6.11 15.24 -12.10
C THR A 391 -5.28 14.50 -13.15
N ARG A 392 -4.13 13.92 -12.77
CA ARG A 392 -3.22 13.28 -13.72
C ARG A 392 -3.78 12.00 -14.33
N SER A 393 -4.53 11.21 -13.57
CA SER A 393 -5.16 9.99 -14.11
C SER A 393 -6.28 10.34 -15.09
N ASP A 394 -7.02 11.41 -14.82
CA ASP A 394 -8.09 11.90 -15.69
C ASP A 394 -7.53 12.50 -16.99
N ASP A 395 -6.45 13.27 -16.92
CA ASP A 395 -5.74 13.77 -18.11
C ASP A 395 -5.19 12.61 -18.96
N CYS A 396 -4.65 11.55 -18.35
CA CYS A 396 -4.24 10.34 -19.08
C CYS A 396 -5.41 9.66 -19.79
N TYR A 397 -6.57 9.58 -19.15
CA TYR A 397 -7.80 9.05 -19.77
C TYR A 397 -8.23 9.89 -20.98
N HIS A 398 -8.21 11.21 -20.90
CA HIS A 398 -8.53 12.08 -22.04
C HIS A 398 -7.50 11.97 -23.17
N ILE A 399 -6.22 11.81 -22.86
CA ILE A 399 -5.18 11.57 -23.87
C ILE A 399 -5.50 10.29 -24.68
N VAL A 400 -5.89 9.19 -24.05
CA VAL A 400 -6.21 7.96 -24.78
C VAL A 400 -7.52 8.06 -25.58
N GLN A 401 -8.49 8.90 -25.16
CA GLN A 401 -9.68 9.22 -25.96
C GLN A 401 -9.29 9.89 -27.29
N HIS A 402 -8.39 10.88 -27.25
CA HIS A 402 -7.90 11.55 -28.44
C HIS A 402 -7.03 10.63 -29.30
N ALA A 403 -6.24 9.75 -28.69
CA ALA A 403 -5.49 8.72 -29.43
C ALA A 403 -6.41 7.75 -30.17
N LEU A 404 -7.52 7.34 -29.55
CA LEU A 404 -8.53 6.52 -30.22
C LEU A 404 -9.15 7.25 -31.42
N SER A 405 -9.54 8.51 -31.26
CA SER A 405 -10.07 9.37 -32.35
C SER A 405 -9.07 9.48 -33.52
N ILE A 406 -7.78 9.69 -33.24
CA ILE A 406 -6.71 9.68 -34.26
C ILE A 406 -6.66 8.32 -34.98
N SER A 407 -6.77 7.22 -34.27
CA SER A 407 -6.78 5.86 -34.84
C SER A 407 -7.98 5.59 -35.76
N GLU A 408 -9.15 6.09 -35.40
CA GLU A 408 -10.37 6.00 -36.21
C GLU A 408 -10.21 6.83 -37.50
N THR A 409 -9.72 8.06 -37.37
CA THR A 409 -9.39 8.95 -38.49
C THR A 409 -8.37 8.31 -39.44
N ALA A 410 -7.32 7.67 -38.91
CA ALA A 410 -6.35 6.92 -39.70
C ALA A 410 -7.02 5.77 -40.49
N GLY A 411 -7.97 5.06 -39.87
CA GLY A 411 -8.77 4.03 -40.52
C GLY A 411 -9.57 4.57 -41.73
N ASP A 412 -10.19 5.72 -41.57
CA ASP A 412 -10.96 6.40 -42.61
C ASP A 412 -10.06 6.84 -43.78
N ILE A 413 -8.88 7.38 -43.49
CA ILE A 413 -7.89 7.77 -44.52
C ILE A 413 -7.44 6.53 -45.30
N LEU A 414 -7.17 5.42 -44.65
CA LEU A 414 -6.74 4.16 -45.28
C LEU A 414 -7.85 3.51 -46.13
N ALA A 415 -9.10 3.54 -45.65
CA ALA A 415 -10.25 2.88 -46.32
C ALA A 415 -10.71 3.63 -47.55
N LYS A 416 -10.73 4.96 -47.54
CA LYS A 416 -11.28 5.79 -48.61
C LYS A 416 -10.31 6.00 -49.78
N GLY A 417 -9.05 5.57 -49.67
CA GLY A 417 -8.04 5.69 -50.74
C GLY A 417 -7.72 7.14 -51.15
N LYS A 418 -8.31 8.13 -50.51
CA LYS A 418 -8.05 9.57 -50.71
C LYS A 418 -6.98 9.98 -49.70
N GLY A 419 -5.71 9.72 -50.04
CA GLY A 419 -4.56 10.01 -49.19
C GLY A 419 -4.42 11.49 -48.87
N LEU A 420 -3.74 11.77 -47.79
CA LEU A 420 -3.22 13.08 -47.48
C LEU A 420 -2.25 13.53 -48.63
N THR A 421 -2.16 14.82 -48.86
CA THR A 421 -1.13 15.36 -49.78
C THR A 421 0.25 14.96 -49.27
N PRO A 422 1.27 14.80 -50.14
CA PRO A 422 2.64 14.48 -49.72
C PRO A 422 3.14 15.41 -48.62
N GLY A 423 3.04 16.74 -48.82
CA GLY A 423 3.44 17.72 -47.81
C GLY A 423 2.63 17.64 -46.50
N GLY A 424 1.31 17.36 -46.59
CA GLY A 424 0.50 17.16 -45.37
C GLY A 424 0.86 15.89 -44.58
N ARG A 425 1.33 14.83 -45.25
CA ARG A 425 1.81 13.61 -44.61
C ARG A 425 3.13 13.85 -43.89
N GLU A 426 4.04 14.55 -44.53
CA GLU A 426 5.34 14.91 -43.97
C GLU A 426 5.19 15.82 -42.74
N GLU A 427 4.35 16.86 -42.84
CA GLU A 427 4.03 17.73 -41.71
C GLU A 427 3.44 16.94 -40.52
N LEU A 428 2.55 15.98 -40.77
CA LEU A 428 1.98 15.11 -39.70
C LEU A 428 3.04 14.18 -39.10
N ASP A 429 4.06 13.74 -39.88
CA ASP A 429 5.15 12.93 -39.36
C ASP A 429 6.03 13.72 -38.40
N TYR A 430 6.39 14.97 -38.75
CA TYR A 430 7.12 15.87 -37.85
C TYR A 430 6.31 16.14 -36.57
N LEU A 431 5.01 16.46 -36.69
CA LEU A 431 4.14 16.72 -35.55
C LEU A 431 3.95 15.48 -34.67
N SER A 432 3.78 14.30 -35.27
CA SER A 432 3.63 13.02 -34.56
C SER A 432 4.86 12.71 -33.69
N ARG A 433 6.07 12.96 -34.21
CA ARG A 433 7.32 12.79 -33.44
C ARG A 433 7.36 13.73 -32.24
N ALA A 434 7.01 15.00 -32.40
CA ALA A 434 6.97 15.98 -31.32
C ALA A 434 5.93 15.61 -30.24
N VAL A 435 4.70 15.28 -30.64
CA VAL A 435 3.62 14.90 -29.72
C VAL A 435 3.94 13.61 -28.96
N MET A 436 4.52 12.63 -29.64
CA MET A 436 4.94 11.39 -28.99
C MET A 436 5.99 11.66 -27.91
N ALA A 437 7.01 12.46 -28.23
CA ALA A 437 8.05 12.82 -27.26
C ALA A 437 7.49 13.62 -26.07
N LEU A 438 6.56 14.55 -26.31
CA LEU A 438 5.85 15.30 -25.28
C LEU A 438 5.03 14.35 -24.38
N CYS A 439 4.25 13.46 -24.98
CA CYS A 439 3.42 12.50 -24.24
C CYS A 439 4.28 11.56 -23.37
N VAL A 440 5.38 11.02 -23.89
CA VAL A 440 6.34 10.20 -23.13
C VAL A 440 6.94 10.99 -21.97
N THR A 441 7.28 12.26 -22.18
CA THR A 441 7.81 13.11 -21.12
C THR A 441 6.77 13.34 -20.02
N ALA A 442 5.55 13.71 -20.37
CA ALA A 442 4.47 13.97 -19.42
C ALA A 442 4.08 12.69 -18.63
N THR A 443 3.88 11.57 -19.33
CA THR A 443 3.49 10.29 -18.69
C THR A 443 4.59 9.73 -17.81
N ARG A 444 5.86 9.83 -18.21
CA ARG A 444 7.00 9.46 -17.37
C ARG A 444 7.09 10.34 -16.12
N CYS A 445 6.92 11.66 -16.26
CA CYS A 445 6.91 12.57 -15.11
C CYS A 445 5.76 12.26 -14.16
N SER A 446 4.58 11.89 -14.67
CA SER A 446 3.43 11.44 -13.86
C SER A 446 3.74 10.15 -13.12
N ALA A 447 4.31 9.15 -13.80
CA ALA A 447 4.63 7.84 -13.22
C ALA A 447 5.71 7.91 -12.14
N GLU A 448 6.74 8.72 -12.34
CA GLU A 448 7.88 8.87 -11.43
C GLU A 448 7.69 9.97 -10.39
N GLU A 449 6.61 10.74 -10.46
CA GLU A 449 6.41 12.00 -9.71
C GLU A 449 7.62 12.95 -9.84
N ASN A 450 8.15 13.05 -11.05
CA ASN A 450 9.37 13.81 -11.35
C ASN A 450 9.08 15.30 -11.48
N ARG A 451 9.23 16.03 -10.37
CA ARG A 451 9.03 17.49 -10.34
C ARG A 451 9.96 18.26 -11.29
N ARG A 452 11.21 17.83 -11.45
CA ARG A 452 12.17 18.56 -12.31
C ARG A 452 11.80 18.42 -13.78
N GLY A 453 11.47 17.21 -14.22
CA GLY A 453 11.01 16.96 -15.57
C GLY A 453 9.66 17.65 -15.89
N ALA A 454 8.82 17.90 -14.91
CA ALA A 454 7.56 18.61 -15.12
C ALA A 454 7.76 20.06 -15.65
N ALA A 455 8.87 20.70 -15.34
CA ALA A 455 9.19 22.03 -15.85
C ALA A 455 9.50 22.05 -17.36
N GLU A 456 9.79 20.91 -17.96
CA GLU A 456 10.07 20.76 -19.40
C GLU A 456 8.79 20.62 -20.22
N ILE A 457 7.66 20.27 -19.61
CA ILE A 457 6.42 19.93 -20.31
C ILE A 457 5.79 21.19 -20.95
N GLU A 458 5.65 22.27 -20.21
CA GLU A 458 5.01 23.49 -20.72
C GLU A 458 5.76 24.15 -21.87
N PRO A 459 7.11 24.31 -21.81
CA PRO A 459 7.88 24.78 -22.97
C PRO A 459 7.72 23.90 -24.20
N PHE A 460 7.63 22.57 -24.02
CA PHE A 460 7.43 21.64 -25.13
C PHE A 460 6.01 21.75 -25.69
N CYS A 461 4.98 21.90 -24.84
CA CYS A 461 3.61 22.16 -25.29
C CYS A 461 3.52 23.42 -26.16
N ALA A 462 4.22 24.49 -25.78
CA ALA A 462 4.26 25.73 -26.56
C ALA A 462 4.80 25.48 -27.97
N VAL A 463 5.87 24.70 -28.12
CA VAL A 463 6.45 24.33 -29.42
C VAL A 463 5.46 23.50 -30.26
N VAL A 464 4.80 22.49 -29.66
CA VAL A 464 3.78 21.68 -30.35
C VAL A 464 2.62 22.54 -30.84
N SER A 465 2.16 23.51 -30.03
CA SER A 465 1.12 24.45 -30.43
C SER A 465 1.52 25.31 -31.63
N GLU A 466 2.76 25.86 -31.64
CA GLU A 466 3.27 26.60 -32.78
C GLU A 466 3.38 25.75 -34.04
N MET A 467 3.82 24.49 -33.94
CA MET A 467 3.83 23.53 -35.04
C MET A 467 2.44 23.32 -35.61
N THR A 468 1.44 23.11 -34.71
CA THR A 468 0.04 22.89 -35.11
C THR A 468 -0.54 24.11 -35.84
N GLU A 469 -0.26 25.33 -35.35
CA GLU A 469 -0.69 26.57 -36.03
C GLU A 469 -0.08 26.72 -37.41
N LEU A 470 1.22 26.48 -37.56
CA LEU A 470 1.93 26.56 -38.86
C LEU A 470 1.35 25.55 -39.86
N ILE A 471 1.18 24.29 -39.43
CA ILE A 471 0.63 23.21 -40.26
C ILE A 471 -0.81 23.51 -40.66
N SER A 472 -1.62 24.02 -39.75
CA SER A 472 -3.02 24.44 -40.02
C SER A 472 -3.07 25.56 -41.06
N SER A 473 -2.17 26.54 -40.98
CA SER A 473 -2.06 27.63 -41.96
C SER A 473 -1.67 27.10 -43.36
N ARG A 474 -0.65 26.24 -43.45
CA ARG A 474 -0.21 25.60 -44.69
C ARG A 474 -1.32 24.73 -45.29
N HIS A 475 -2.04 24.00 -44.46
CA HIS A 475 -3.20 23.18 -44.89
C HIS A 475 -4.33 24.04 -45.47
N THR A 476 -4.63 25.18 -44.83
CA THR A 476 -5.60 26.15 -45.37
C THR A 476 -5.21 26.67 -46.75
N ALA A 477 -3.92 26.90 -47.00
CA ALA A 477 -3.42 27.28 -48.32
C ALA A 477 -3.60 26.18 -49.36
N ARG A 478 -3.32 24.90 -49.02
CA ARG A 478 -3.57 23.73 -49.92
C ARG A 478 -5.07 23.51 -50.22
N LEU A 479 -5.95 23.79 -49.29
CA LEU A 479 -7.39 23.76 -49.55
C LEU A 479 -7.82 24.84 -50.53
N LYS A 480 -7.30 26.05 -50.39
CA LYS A 480 -7.61 27.19 -51.28
C LYS A 480 -7.06 26.98 -52.69
N SER A 481 -5.88 26.34 -52.86
CA SER A 481 -5.29 26.02 -54.17
C SER A 481 -5.97 24.82 -54.86
N GLY A 482 -6.82 24.07 -54.17
CA GLY A 482 -7.46 22.86 -54.68
C GLY A 482 -6.58 21.62 -54.69
N GLU A 483 -5.39 21.67 -54.08
CA GLU A 483 -4.46 20.53 -53.93
C GLU A 483 -5.01 19.45 -52.96
N CYS A 484 -5.91 19.83 -52.06
CA CYS A 484 -6.52 18.96 -51.06
C CYS A 484 -8.04 18.91 -51.24
N SER A 485 -8.64 17.71 -51.21
CA SER A 485 -10.09 17.59 -51.21
C SER A 485 -10.70 17.99 -49.86
N TYR A 486 -11.94 18.46 -49.87
CA TYR A 486 -12.63 18.89 -48.66
C TYR A 486 -12.74 17.76 -47.60
N GLU A 487 -12.99 16.54 -48.08
CA GLU A 487 -13.10 15.35 -47.19
C GLU A 487 -11.77 15.00 -46.52
N ALA A 488 -10.67 14.96 -47.28
CA ALA A 488 -9.34 14.73 -46.74
C ALA A 488 -8.90 15.87 -45.80
N GLY A 489 -9.29 17.10 -46.15
CA GLY A 489 -9.03 18.29 -45.33
C GLY A 489 -9.72 18.25 -43.98
N SER A 490 -10.97 17.78 -43.92
CA SER A 490 -11.69 17.63 -42.66
C SER A 490 -11.04 16.61 -41.74
N LEU A 491 -10.58 15.47 -42.27
CA LEU A 491 -9.85 14.45 -41.47
C LEU A 491 -8.51 14.99 -40.94
N PHE A 492 -7.79 15.75 -41.78
CA PHE A 492 -6.54 16.37 -41.38
C PHE A 492 -6.71 17.36 -40.24
N VAL A 493 -7.70 18.26 -40.34
CA VAL A 493 -8.03 19.24 -39.30
C VAL A 493 -8.47 18.54 -38.02
N GLY A 494 -9.29 17.48 -38.11
CA GLY A 494 -9.67 16.66 -36.96
C GLY A 494 -8.46 16.10 -36.21
N THR A 495 -7.48 15.57 -36.98
CA THR A 495 -6.23 15.07 -36.40
C THR A 495 -5.43 16.18 -35.67
N LEU A 496 -5.33 17.38 -36.27
CA LEU A 496 -4.64 18.51 -35.64
C LEU A 496 -5.30 18.91 -34.32
N ILE A 497 -6.64 18.92 -34.26
CA ILE A 497 -7.39 19.21 -33.04
C ILE A 497 -7.11 18.16 -31.96
N ASP A 498 -7.12 16.87 -32.30
CA ASP A 498 -6.84 15.81 -31.35
C ASP A 498 -5.40 15.89 -30.80
N VAL A 499 -4.44 16.20 -31.67
CA VAL A 499 -3.04 16.43 -31.28
C VAL A 499 -2.89 17.61 -30.32
N GLU A 500 -3.56 18.73 -30.61
CA GLU A 500 -3.55 19.91 -29.73
C GLU A 500 -4.18 19.59 -28.36
N ARG A 501 -5.24 18.78 -28.33
CA ARG A 501 -5.87 18.31 -27.08
C ARG A 501 -4.95 17.40 -26.29
N ILE A 502 -4.24 16.48 -26.93
CA ILE A 502 -3.22 15.66 -26.28
C ILE A 502 -2.15 16.54 -25.63
N ALA A 503 -1.61 17.54 -26.37
CA ALA A 503 -0.64 18.47 -25.83
C ALA A 503 -1.18 19.25 -24.62
N LYS A 504 -2.45 19.68 -24.67
CA LYS A 504 -3.10 20.39 -23.57
C LYS A 504 -3.20 19.52 -22.30
N HIS A 505 -3.60 18.24 -22.42
CA HIS A 505 -3.64 17.30 -21.30
C HIS A 505 -2.24 16.99 -20.77
N CYS A 506 -1.21 16.93 -21.63
CA CYS A 506 0.19 16.84 -21.18
C CYS A 506 0.59 18.06 -20.34
N SER A 507 0.22 19.28 -20.76
CA SER A 507 0.42 20.51 -19.98
C SER A 507 -0.24 20.42 -18.60
N ASN A 508 -1.51 19.98 -18.52
CA ASN A 508 -2.22 19.81 -17.26
C ASN A 508 -1.49 18.85 -16.31
N ILE A 509 -0.94 17.74 -16.82
CA ILE A 509 -0.11 16.81 -16.04
C ILE A 509 1.11 17.52 -15.44
N GLY A 510 1.81 18.34 -16.25
CA GLY A 510 2.96 19.12 -15.81
C GLY A 510 2.60 20.14 -14.73
N VAL A 511 1.52 20.89 -14.95
CA VAL A 511 0.98 21.87 -13.99
C VAL A 511 0.57 21.20 -12.68
N SER A 512 -0.16 20.07 -12.74
CA SER A 512 -0.57 19.30 -11.56
C SER A 512 0.61 18.87 -10.71
N LEU A 513 1.70 18.39 -11.33
CA LEU A 513 2.94 18.05 -10.63
C LEU A 513 3.60 19.28 -10.00
N ALA A 514 3.65 20.40 -10.72
CA ALA A 514 4.23 21.64 -10.20
C ALA A 514 3.46 22.17 -9.00
N VAL A 515 2.11 22.13 -9.03
CA VAL A 515 1.22 22.56 -7.95
C VAL A 515 1.36 21.65 -6.73
N GLN A 516 1.36 20.35 -6.92
CA GLN A 516 1.49 19.36 -5.83
C GLN A 516 2.75 19.59 -4.98
N TYR A 517 3.86 19.97 -5.61
CA TYR A 517 5.16 20.17 -4.93
C TYR A 517 5.51 21.63 -4.71
N ARG A 518 4.57 22.54 -4.90
CA ARG A 518 4.79 23.98 -4.70
C ARG A 518 5.21 24.28 -3.27
N ARG A 519 6.26 25.09 -3.14
CA ARG A 519 6.70 25.70 -1.88
C ARG A 519 6.55 27.22 -2.00
N GLY A 520 5.87 27.85 -1.06
CA GLY A 520 5.72 29.31 -1.02
C GLY A 520 4.29 29.75 -0.75
N THR A 521 4.10 31.06 -0.59
CA THR A 521 2.83 31.72 -0.21
C THR A 521 2.07 32.31 -1.39
N LEU A 522 2.57 32.16 -2.63
CA LEU A 522 1.89 32.65 -3.82
C LEU A 522 0.52 31.96 -3.97
N PRO A 523 -0.58 32.66 -4.32
CA PRO A 523 -1.85 32.01 -4.62
C PRO A 523 -1.71 30.99 -5.76
N GLU A 524 -2.47 29.88 -5.69
CA GLU A 524 -2.35 28.78 -6.65
C GLU A 524 -2.67 29.21 -8.08
N GLU A 525 -3.74 29.98 -8.27
CA GLU A 525 -4.13 30.51 -9.58
C GLU A 525 -3.06 31.39 -10.22
N GLU A 526 -2.37 32.20 -9.41
CA GLU A 526 -1.28 33.04 -9.91
C GLU A 526 -0.04 32.22 -10.27
N PHE A 527 0.24 31.16 -9.51
CA PHE A 527 1.30 30.21 -9.80
C PHE A 527 1.05 29.48 -11.13
N ILE A 528 -0.17 28.99 -11.36
CA ILE A 528 -0.58 28.34 -12.61
C ILE A 528 -0.46 29.32 -13.78
N ARG A 529 -0.95 30.57 -13.62
CA ARG A 529 -0.81 31.61 -14.65
C ARG A 529 0.64 31.90 -15.05
N ARG A 530 1.56 31.87 -14.09
CA ARG A 530 2.99 32.05 -14.37
C ARG A 530 3.56 30.90 -15.20
N ILE A 531 3.15 29.66 -14.88
CA ILE A 531 3.58 28.49 -15.68
C ILE A 531 3.15 28.69 -17.13
N HIS A 532 1.87 28.96 -17.39
CA HIS A 532 1.35 29.11 -18.75
C HIS A 532 1.88 30.34 -19.51
N ARG A 533 2.35 31.38 -18.79
CA ARG A 533 3.03 32.53 -19.41
C ARG A 533 4.50 32.30 -19.70
N GLY A 534 5.06 31.17 -19.29
CA GLY A 534 6.48 30.91 -19.41
C GLY A 534 7.35 31.66 -18.40
N ASP A 535 6.76 32.22 -17.34
CA ASP A 535 7.48 32.96 -16.28
C ASP A 535 8.10 32.00 -15.26
N THR A 536 8.70 30.89 -15.73
CA THR A 536 9.35 29.86 -14.91
C THR A 536 10.84 29.77 -15.23
N GLU A 537 11.60 29.32 -14.22
CA GLU A 537 13.05 29.10 -14.38
C GLU A 537 13.30 28.07 -15.49
N HIS A 538 14.26 28.37 -16.38
CA HIS A 538 14.63 27.55 -17.55
C HIS A 538 13.57 27.38 -18.66
N PHE A 539 12.42 28.05 -18.62
CA PHE A 539 11.39 27.93 -19.66
C PHE A 539 11.98 28.25 -21.05
N VAL A 540 12.65 29.39 -21.16
CA VAL A 540 13.22 29.87 -22.44
C VAL A 540 14.27 28.88 -22.96
N GLU A 541 15.10 28.33 -22.10
CA GLU A 541 16.13 27.35 -22.46
C GLU A 541 15.49 26.07 -23.03
N HIS A 542 14.54 25.49 -22.34
CA HIS A 542 13.82 24.29 -22.79
C HIS A 542 13.04 24.57 -24.08
N TYR A 543 12.36 25.70 -24.17
CA TYR A 543 11.63 26.12 -25.37
C TYR A 543 12.53 26.20 -26.59
N ILE A 544 13.71 26.88 -26.49
CA ILE A 544 14.67 26.99 -27.59
C ILE A 544 15.19 25.61 -28.02
N ASN A 545 15.49 24.73 -27.05
CA ASN A 545 15.97 23.39 -27.35
C ASN A 545 14.93 22.59 -28.13
N TYR A 546 13.68 22.55 -27.69
CA TYR A 546 12.62 21.84 -28.39
C TYR A 546 12.25 22.48 -29.72
N LYS A 547 12.30 23.81 -29.81
CA LYS A 547 12.08 24.52 -31.07
C LYS A 547 13.14 24.16 -32.13
N ASN A 548 14.39 24.10 -31.73
CA ASN A 548 15.47 23.67 -32.64
C ASN A 548 15.33 22.20 -33.04
N GLU A 549 14.89 21.34 -32.15
CA GLU A 549 14.80 19.90 -32.41
C GLU A 549 13.58 19.53 -33.28
N TYR A 550 12.41 20.13 -33.03
CA TYR A 550 11.14 19.71 -33.65
C TYR A 550 10.54 20.73 -34.63
N TYR A 551 10.65 22.04 -34.36
CA TYR A 551 10.03 23.07 -35.17
C TYR A 551 10.93 23.51 -36.34
N SER A 552 12.24 23.73 -36.11
CA SER A 552 13.16 24.19 -37.15
C SER A 552 13.20 23.27 -38.36
N PRO A 553 13.26 21.93 -38.24
CA PRO A 553 13.21 21.03 -39.39
C PRO A 553 11.95 21.19 -40.24
N LEU A 554 10.82 21.55 -39.62
CA LEU A 554 9.56 21.79 -40.32
C LEU A 554 9.57 23.07 -41.15
N THR A 555 10.47 24.02 -40.86
CA THR A 555 10.55 25.33 -41.52
C THR A 555 11.71 25.45 -42.54
N GLU A 556 12.68 24.56 -42.50
CA GLU A 556 13.85 24.58 -43.39
C GLU A 556 13.60 24.00 -44.78
N GLU A 557 12.40 23.43 -45.01
CA GLU A 557 11.85 22.98 -46.29
C GLU A 557 10.77 23.93 -46.80
#